data_e589abec620af72ed82ab9e6dfcf7533
#
_entry.id   e589abec620af72ed82ab9e6dfcf7533
#
_cell.length_a   1.000
_cell.length_b   1.000
_cell.length_c   1.000
_cell.angle_alpha   90.00
_cell.angle_beta   90.00
_cell.angle_gamma   90.00
#
_symmetry.space_group_name_H-M   'P 1'
#
loop_
_entity.id
_entity.type
_entity.pdbx_description
1 polymer ?
#
loop_
_entity_poly.entity_id
_entity_poly.type
_entity_poly.pdbx_seq_one_letter_code
_entity_poly.pdbx_strand_id
1 'polypeptide(L)'
;MKTPLPPQSSALLGVAYAVGAAAVFSTAGVIVRRIDLPAWDVSFWRSALLVATMLPLLFWQRRGVWIDVRNAGLALLLSALLLAGSFVAFILALGLAPVANVLLMFGATPFITALLARLLLGEPLHGHTILTMTVAVIGLAISVAGSLKAGALAGMAVAFIVVLCMSGNYVVVRHRRDVGMAPAIWLAGLISGLVALPFAEPANVTWSQVPWLLALSPGQLAGGLLLYVASLKRIPAARAALLGLLELVLGPVWVWLFDGERPDDLTLLGGVIVIGAAAANVWLDSRRATG
;
A
#
# COMPACT_ATOMS: atom_id res chain seq x y z
N MET A 1 -20.79 -14.29 14.61
CA MET A 1 -21.84 -13.35 14.17
C MET A 1 -21.52 -12.88 12.77
N LYS A 2 -22.33 -13.22 11.75
CA LYS A 2 -22.14 -12.69 10.38
C LYS A 2 -22.54 -11.21 10.38
N THR A 3 -21.56 -10.31 10.30
CA THR A 3 -21.85 -8.88 10.13
C THR A 3 -22.52 -8.68 8.77
N PRO A 4 -23.66 -7.95 8.69
CA PRO A 4 -24.34 -7.69 7.43
C PRO A 4 -23.39 -6.99 6.44
N LEU A 5 -23.48 -7.39 5.17
CA LEU A 5 -22.74 -6.73 4.10
C LEU A 5 -23.16 -5.25 4.04
N PRO A 6 -22.22 -4.32 3.85
CA PRO A 6 -22.55 -2.91 3.72
C PRO A 6 -23.45 -2.69 2.48
N PRO A 7 -24.30 -1.66 2.47
CA PRO A 7 -25.13 -1.34 1.32
C PRO A 7 -24.26 -1.11 0.06
N GLN A 8 -24.77 -1.42 -1.12
CA GLN A 8 -24.02 -1.37 -2.40
C GLN A 8 -23.30 -0.04 -2.64
N SER A 9 -23.91 1.09 -2.30
CA SER A 9 -23.28 2.41 -2.37
C SER A 9 -22.01 2.51 -1.52
N SER A 10 -21.98 1.86 -0.36
CA SER A 10 -20.82 1.79 0.52
C SER A 10 -19.70 0.92 -0.06
N ALA A 11 -20.04 -0.17 -0.76
CA ALA A 11 -19.03 -1.04 -1.40
C ALA A 11 -18.37 -0.35 -2.59
N LEU A 12 -19.13 0.34 -3.44
CA LEU A 12 -18.59 1.14 -4.56
C LEU A 12 -17.67 2.25 -4.07
N LEU A 13 -18.06 2.94 -2.99
CA LEU A 13 -17.20 3.94 -2.36
C LEU A 13 -15.90 3.32 -1.82
N GLY A 14 -15.96 2.11 -1.27
CA GLY A 14 -14.78 1.37 -0.84
C GLY A 14 -13.82 1.03 -1.98
N VAL A 15 -14.37 0.63 -3.14
CA VAL A 15 -13.59 0.42 -4.37
C VAL A 15 -12.96 1.73 -4.85
N ALA A 16 -13.71 2.82 -4.89
CA ALA A 16 -13.19 4.13 -5.29
C ALA A 16 -12.04 4.59 -4.39
N TYR A 17 -12.13 4.36 -3.08
CA TYR A 17 -11.03 4.65 -2.16
C TYR A 17 -9.81 3.77 -2.41
N ALA A 18 -9.97 2.47 -2.71
CA ALA A 18 -8.84 1.58 -3.01
C ALA A 18 -8.14 2.00 -4.31
N VAL A 19 -8.90 2.29 -5.37
CA VAL A 19 -8.35 2.76 -6.65
C VAL A 19 -7.67 4.12 -6.48
N GLY A 20 -8.28 5.05 -5.73
CA GLY A 20 -7.68 6.34 -5.40
C GLY A 20 -6.38 6.20 -4.63
N ALA A 21 -6.32 5.29 -3.65
CA ALA A 21 -5.10 4.98 -2.91
C ALA A 21 -4.00 4.44 -3.85
N ALA A 22 -4.34 3.49 -4.73
CA ALA A 22 -3.40 2.92 -5.71
C ALA A 22 -2.88 4.01 -6.67
N ALA A 23 -3.75 4.91 -7.15
CA ALA A 23 -3.35 6.03 -8.00
C ALA A 23 -2.40 6.99 -7.28
N VAL A 24 -2.66 7.29 -6.01
CA VAL A 24 -1.81 8.14 -5.18
C VAL A 24 -0.47 7.45 -4.89
N PHE A 25 -0.48 6.18 -4.49
CA PHE A 25 0.75 5.42 -4.20
C PHE A 25 1.64 5.26 -5.44
N SER A 26 1.06 5.08 -6.62
CA SER A 26 1.80 4.90 -7.88
C SER A 26 2.67 6.12 -8.28
N THR A 27 2.39 7.30 -7.73
CA THR A 27 3.19 8.52 -7.99
C THR A 27 4.56 8.51 -7.30
N ALA A 28 4.80 7.59 -6.34
CA ALA A 28 6.03 7.53 -5.56
C ALA A 28 7.29 7.45 -6.43
N GLY A 29 7.26 6.64 -7.51
CA GLY A 29 8.41 6.45 -8.39
C GLY A 29 8.88 7.75 -9.05
N VAL A 30 7.95 8.55 -9.57
CA VAL A 30 8.25 9.86 -10.18
C VAL A 30 8.76 10.85 -9.14
N ILE A 31 8.14 10.88 -7.96
CA ILE A 31 8.52 11.82 -6.89
C ILE A 31 9.91 11.48 -6.36
N VAL A 32 10.20 10.21 -6.07
CA VAL A 32 11.50 9.77 -5.51
C VAL A 32 12.66 10.07 -6.47
N ARG A 33 12.46 9.89 -7.79
CA ARG A 33 13.47 10.24 -8.81
C ARG A 33 13.89 11.74 -8.78
N ARG A 34 13.01 12.62 -8.28
CA ARG A 34 13.27 14.07 -8.19
C ARG A 34 13.92 14.49 -6.86
N ILE A 35 13.97 13.59 -5.86
CA ILE A 35 14.50 13.90 -4.53
C ILE A 35 16.03 13.82 -4.51
N ASP A 36 16.63 12.87 -5.22
CA ASP A 36 18.09 12.66 -5.29
C ASP A 36 18.78 12.67 -3.91
N LEU A 37 18.28 11.84 -2.99
CA LEU A 37 18.82 11.63 -1.66
C LEU A 37 19.08 10.14 -1.41
N PRO A 38 20.02 9.79 -0.51
CA PRO A 38 20.20 8.43 -0.02
C PRO A 38 18.89 7.86 0.54
N ALA A 39 18.68 6.55 0.38
CA ALA A 39 17.43 5.89 0.76
C ALA A 39 17.07 6.10 2.24
N TRP A 40 18.05 6.11 3.14
CA TRP A 40 17.81 6.33 4.57
C TRP A 40 17.38 7.76 4.89
N ASP A 41 17.91 8.76 4.17
CA ASP A 41 17.50 10.16 4.32
C ASP A 41 16.06 10.35 3.83
N VAL A 42 15.72 9.76 2.68
CA VAL A 42 14.33 9.74 2.19
C VAL A 42 13.40 9.09 3.21
N SER A 43 13.81 7.95 3.81
CA SER A 43 13.02 7.25 4.80
C SER A 43 12.79 8.07 6.06
N PHE A 44 13.84 8.69 6.56
CA PHE A 44 13.76 9.55 7.74
C PHE A 44 12.82 10.73 7.49
N TRP A 45 13.05 11.51 6.43
CA TRP A 45 12.23 12.68 6.13
C TRP A 45 10.78 12.32 5.79
N ARG A 46 10.58 11.24 5.04
CA ARG A 46 9.24 10.70 4.77
C ARG A 46 8.49 10.38 6.06
N SER A 47 9.16 9.76 7.03
CA SER A 47 8.59 9.40 8.33
C SER A 47 8.35 10.63 9.21
N ALA A 48 9.30 11.55 9.29
CA ALA A 48 9.19 12.79 10.07
C ALA A 48 8.04 13.67 9.56
N LEU A 49 7.93 13.86 8.24
CA LEU A 49 6.84 14.60 7.61
C LEU A 49 5.49 13.89 7.76
N LEU A 50 5.46 12.56 7.75
CA LEU A 50 4.24 11.80 8.05
C LEU A 50 3.75 12.09 9.46
N VAL A 51 4.67 12.04 10.44
CA VAL A 51 4.35 12.36 11.84
C VAL A 51 3.85 13.80 11.96
N ALA A 52 4.56 14.76 11.36
CA ALA A 52 4.17 16.17 11.38
C ALA A 52 2.80 16.42 10.73
N THR A 53 2.49 15.73 9.63
CA THR A 53 1.22 15.86 8.91
C THR A 53 0.06 15.22 9.66
N MET A 54 0.29 14.05 10.25
CA MET A 54 -0.76 13.34 10.99
C MET A 54 -1.08 14.01 12.33
N LEU A 55 -0.13 14.70 12.94
CA LEU A 55 -0.31 15.34 14.24
C LEU A 55 -1.46 16.37 14.27
N PRO A 56 -1.55 17.37 13.37
CA PRO A 56 -2.68 18.30 13.31
C PRO A 56 -4.01 17.58 13.08
N LEU A 57 -4.05 16.53 12.22
CA LEU A 57 -5.25 15.74 11.98
C LEU A 57 -5.73 15.04 13.25
N LEU A 58 -4.82 14.47 14.03
CA LEU A 58 -5.13 13.83 15.30
C LEU A 58 -5.59 14.84 16.34
N PHE A 59 -4.96 16.01 16.41
CA PHE A 59 -5.39 17.09 17.30
C PHE A 59 -6.76 17.65 16.94
N TRP A 60 -7.08 17.77 15.66
CA TRP A 60 -8.39 18.25 15.21
C TRP A 60 -9.50 17.24 15.60
N GLN A 61 -9.22 15.95 15.53
CA GLN A 61 -10.15 14.89 15.92
C GLN A 61 -10.24 14.69 17.45
N ARG A 62 -9.38 15.32 18.24
CA ARG A 62 -9.26 15.34 19.73
C ARG A 62 -9.92 14.17 20.48
N ARG A 63 -11.23 14.31 20.83
CA ARG A 63 -11.96 13.29 21.61
C ARG A 63 -12.08 11.97 20.87
N GLY A 64 -12.26 12.00 19.54
CA GLY A 64 -12.35 10.80 18.71
C GLY A 64 -11.08 9.97 18.75
N VAL A 65 -9.91 10.61 18.67
CA VAL A 65 -8.60 9.93 18.70
C VAL A 65 -8.38 9.16 20.01
N TRP A 66 -8.66 9.75 21.17
CA TRP A 66 -8.53 9.06 22.46
C TRP A 66 -9.48 7.88 22.58
N ILE A 67 -10.71 8.02 22.08
CA ILE A 67 -11.69 6.93 22.01
C ILE A 67 -11.17 5.82 21.08
N ASP A 68 -10.69 6.19 19.90
CA ASP A 68 -10.14 5.24 18.92
C ASP A 68 -8.92 4.50 19.48
N VAL A 69 -7.96 5.20 20.11
CA VAL A 69 -6.76 4.58 20.73
C VAL A 69 -7.16 3.60 21.81
N ARG A 70 -8.09 4.01 22.71
CA ARG A 70 -8.56 3.15 23.80
C ARG A 70 -9.31 1.93 23.28
N ASN A 71 -10.18 2.12 22.29
CA ASN A 71 -10.99 1.05 21.72
C ASN A 71 -10.19 0.11 20.82
N ALA A 72 -9.20 0.63 20.07
CA ALA A 72 -8.33 -0.17 19.23
C ALA A 72 -7.36 -1.04 20.04
N GLY A 73 -6.90 -0.54 21.19
CA GLY A 73 -6.01 -1.28 22.09
C GLY A 73 -4.78 -1.84 21.38
N LEU A 74 -4.47 -3.12 21.61
CA LEU A 74 -3.32 -3.79 21.00
C LEU A 74 -3.37 -3.84 19.47
N ALA A 75 -4.54 -3.78 18.86
CA ALA A 75 -4.64 -3.78 17.40
C ALA A 75 -4.02 -2.51 16.78
N LEU A 76 -4.09 -1.37 17.48
CA LEU A 76 -3.43 -0.14 17.02
C LEU A 76 -1.90 -0.30 17.03
N LEU A 77 -1.35 -0.84 18.10
CA LEU A 77 0.10 -1.10 18.20
C LEU A 77 0.56 -2.10 17.17
N LEU A 78 -0.18 -3.20 16.97
CA LEU A 78 0.12 -4.21 15.97
C LEU A 78 0.09 -3.61 14.55
N SER A 79 -0.94 -2.81 14.22
CA SER A 79 -1.01 -2.09 12.95
C SER A 79 0.18 -1.16 12.75
N ALA A 80 0.56 -0.39 13.79
CA ALA A 80 1.70 0.52 13.72
C ALA A 80 3.02 -0.21 13.50
N LEU A 81 3.25 -1.31 14.21
CA LEU A 81 4.46 -2.13 14.06
C LEU A 81 4.55 -2.79 12.67
N LEU A 82 3.44 -3.32 12.16
CA LEU A 82 3.37 -3.89 10.82
C LEU A 82 3.63 -2.84 9.74
N LEU A 83 3.04 -1.65 9.86
CA LEU A 83 3.31 -0.54 8.93
C LEU A 83 4.76 -0.08 9.02
N ALA A 84 5.30 0.15 10.22
CA ALA A 84 6.69 0.57 10.40
C ALA A 84 7.67 -0.48 9.85
N GLY A 85 7.42 -1.77 10.13
CA GLY A 85 8.19 -2.88 9.57
C GLY A 85 8.15 -2.89 8.04
N SER A 86 6.98 -2.65 7.43
CA SER A 86 6.88 -2.57 5.98
C SER A 86 7.65 -1.37 5.41
N PHE A 87 7.66 -0.22 6.07
CA PHE A 87 8.38 0.97 5.61
C PHE A 87 9.88 0.75 5.61
N VAL A 88 10.43 0.19 6.69
CA VAL A 88 11.85 -0.12 6.81
C VAL A 88 12.26 -1.24 5.84
N ALA A 89 11.52 -2.36 5.82
CA ALA A 89 11.82 -3.48 4.95
C ALA A 89 11.76 -3.09 3.46
N PHE A 90 10.85 -2.19 3.06
CA PHE A 90 10.78 -1.70 1.68
C PHE A 90 12.08 -1.03 1.23
N ILE A 91 12.66 -0.18 2.07
CA ILE A 91 13.91 0.51 1.77
C ILE A 91 15.07 -0.47 1.68
N LEU A 92 15.15 -1.40 2.64
CA LEU A 92 16.17 -2.45 2.61
C LEU A 92 16.05 -3.32 1.36
N ALA A 93 14.82 -3.68 0.97
CA ALA A 93 14.58 -4.47 -0.24
C ALA A 93 15.10 -3.76 -1.50
N LEU A 94 14.82 -2.45 -1.63
CA LEU A 94 15.30 -1.64 -2.77
C LEU A 94 16.82 -1.47 -2.80
N GLY A 95 17.48 -1.51 -1.64
CA GLY A 95 18.96 -1.52 -1.55
C GLY A 95 19.58 -2.87 -1.93
N LEU A 96 18.83 -3.97 -1.83
CA LEU A 96 19.33 -5.34 -2.03
C LEU A 96 18.90 -5.98 -3.35
N ALA A 97 17.89 -5.43 -4.03
CA ALA A 97 17.37 -5.98 -5.29
C ALA A 97 16.87 -4.89 -6.23
N PRO A 98 16.88 -5.13 -7.55
CA PRO A 98 16.23 -4.26 -8.52
C PRO A 98 14.75 -4.08 -8.22
N VAL A 99 14.23 -2.89 -8.50
CA VAL A 99 12.83 -2.53 -8.25
C VAL A 99 11.85 -3.55 -8.84
N ALA A 100 12.12 -4.04 -10.07
CA ALA A 100 11.28 -5.04 -10.74
C ALA A 100 11.12 -6.34 -9.92
N ASN A 101 12.22 -6.82 -9.32
CA ASN A 101 12.20 -8.02 -8.47
C ASN A 101 11.39 -7.79 -7.18
N VAL A 102 11.52 -6.60 -6.58
CA VAL A 102 10.75 -6.19 -5.38
C VAL A 102 9.25 -6.11 -5.71
N LEU A 103 8.89 -5.44 -6.82
CA LEU A 103 7.51 -5.30 -7.27
C LEU A 103 6.85 -6.66 -7.58
N LEU A 104 7.60 -7.61 -8.16
CA LEU A 104 7.07 -8.96 -8.41
C LEU A 104 6.61 -9.63 -7.10
N MET A 105 7.36 -9.44 -6.01
CA MET A 105 6.97 -9.97 -4.70
C MET A 105 5.65 -9.38 -4.21
N PHE A 106 5.35 -8.12 -4.49
CA PHE A 106 4.08 -7.49 -4.11
C PHE A 106 2.86 -8.13 -4.79
N GLY A 107 3.05 -8.83 -5.92
CA GLY A 107 2.02 -9.67 -6.52
C GLY A 107 1.48 -10.75 -5.57
N ALA A 108 2.24 -11.16 -4.55
CA ALA A 108 1.78 -12.11 -3.55
C ALA A 108 0.82 -11.49 -2.51
N THR A 109 0.78 -10.15 -2.38
CA THR A 109 -0.02 -9.44 -1.37
C THR A 109 -1.50 -9.84 -1.35
N PRO A 110 -2.24 -9.89 -2.49
CA PRO A 110 -3.65 -10.27 -2.44
C PRO A 110 -3.87 -11.72 -1.96
N PHE A 111 -2.96 -12.65 -2.30
CA PHE A 111 -3.06 -14.04 -1.85
C PHE A 111 -2.82 -14.18 -0.34
N ILE A 112 -1.74 -13.57 0.16
CA ILE A 112 -1.42 -13.57 1.60
C ILE A 112 -2.53 -12.88 2.39
N THR A 113 -3.01 -11.72 1.91
CA THR A 113 -4.11 -10.99 2.55
C THR A 113 -5.40 -11.83 2.56
N ALA A 114 -5.73 -12.50 1.45
CA ALA A 114 -6.91 -13.36 1.37
C ALA A 114 -6.81 -14.56 2.32
N LEU A 115 -5.63 -15.19 2.40
CA LEU A 115 -5.38 -16.29 3.33
C LEU A 115 -5.54 -15.82 4.79
N LEU A 116 -4.89 -14.73 5.16
CA LEU A 116 -4.99 -14.18 6.52
C LEU A 116 -6.41 -13.72 6.86
N ALA A 117 -7.12 -13.06 5.93
CA ALA A 117 -8.50 -12.64 6.12
C ALA A 117 -9.43 -13.83 6.30
N ARG A 118 -9.23 -14.94 5.56
CA ARG A 118 -9.99 -16.16 5.73
C ARG A 118 -9.74 -16.81 7.09
N LEU A 119 -8.46 -16.92 7.49
CA LEU A 119 -8.06 -17.59 8.74
C LEU A 119 -8.44 -16.79 9.98
N LEU A 120 -8.27 -15.46 9.97
CA LEU A 120 -8.40 -14.62 11.14
C LEU A 120 -9.76 -13.92 11.23
N LEU A 121 -10.41 -13.61 10.10
CA LEU A 121 -11.68 -12.89 10.06
C LEU A 121 -12.84 -13.78 9.59
N GLY A 122 -12.58 -14.98 9.08
CA GLY A 122 -13.60 -15.85 8.49
C GLY A 122 -14.20 -15.26 7.20
N GLU A 123 -13.52 -14.32 6.52
CA GLU A 123 -14.00 -13.75 5.27
C GLU A 123 -14.06 -14.84 4.18
N PRO A 124 -15.18 -14.97 3.43
CA PRO A 124 -15.29 -15.98 2.40
C PRO A 124 -14.36 -15.67 1.22
N LEU A 125 -13.59 -16.66 0.79
CA LEU A 125 -12.75 -16.56 -0.39
C LEU A 125 -13.46 -17.22 -1.57
N HIS A 126 -13.91 -16.40 -2.50
CA HIS A 126 -14.67 -16.87 -3.66
C HIS A 126 -13.72 -17.33 -4.79
N GLY A 127 -14.11 -18.37 -5.54
CA GLY A 127 -13.28 -18.92 -6.61
C GLY A 127 -12.93 -17.89 -7.70
N HIS A 128 -13.86 -16.99 -8.06
CA HIS A 128 -13.58 -15.92 -9.02
C HIS A 128 -12.54 -14.92 -8.50
N THR A 129 -12.51 -14.66 -7.18
CA THR A 129 -11.50 -13.80 -6.56
C THR A 129 -10.11 -14.43 -6.68
N ILE A 130 -9.99 -15.75 -6.44
CA ILE A 130 -8.72 -16.47 -6.63
C ILE A 130 -8.30 -16.41 -8.11
N LEU A 131 -9.23 -16.64 -9.03
CA LEU A 131 -8.94 -16.58 -10.46
C LEU A 131 -8.44 -15.20 -10.90
N THR A 132 -9.13 -14.14 -10.52
CA THR A 132 -8.73 -12.76 -10.88
C THR A 132 -7.40 -12.35 -10.23
N MET A 133 -7.12 -12.79 -9.01
CA MET A 133 -5.81 -12.61 -8.38
C MET A 133 -4.70 -13.31 -9.17
N THR A 134 -4.94 -14.57 -9.58
CA THR A 134 -3.97 -15.35 -10.37
C THR A 134 -3.71 -14.67 -11.72
N VAL A 135 -4.75 -14.22 -12.42
CA VAL A 135 -4.61 -13.48 -13.68
C VAL A 135 -3.85 -12.18 -13.49
N ALA A 136 -4.13 -11.42 -12.41
CA ALA A 136 -3.42 -10.18 -12.10
C ALA A 136 -1.92 -10.42 -11.84
N VAL A 137 -1.56 -11.49 -11.12
CA VAL A 137 -0.15 -11.84 -10.85
C VAL A 137 0.57 -12.28 -12.12
N ILE A 138 -0.10 -13.03 -13.01
CA ILE A 138 0.46 -13.37 -14.33
C ILE A 138 0.71 -12.09 -15.14
N GLY A 139 -0.25 -11.16 -15.18
CA GLY A 139 -0.09 -9.87 -15.82
C GLY A 139 1.08 -9.07 -15.25
N LEU A 140 1.24 -9.05 -13.91
CA LEU A 140 2.37 -8.40 -13.26
C LEU A 140 3.71 -9.08 -13.64
N ALA A 141 3.76 -10.41 -13.65
CA ALA A 141 4.95 -11.16 -14.05
C ALA A 141 5.37 -10.83 -15.49
N ILE A 142 4.41 -10.74 -16.42
CA ILE A 142 4.63 -10.31 -17.80
C ILE A 142 5.16 -8.87 -17.81
N SER A 143 4.55 -7.95 -17.06
CA SER A 143 4.93 -6.53 -17.01
C SER A 143 6.37 -6.31 -16.58
N VAL A 144 6.91 -7.13 -15.68
CA VAL A 144 8.27 -6.97 -15.15
C VAL A 144 9.29 -7.93 -15.77
N ALA A 145 8.87 -8.84 -16.65
CA ALA A 145 9.72 -9.92 -17.16
C ALA A 145 11.04 -9.44 -17.79
N GLY A 146 10.98 -8.36 -18.57
CA GLY A 146 12.16 -7.75 -19.21
C GLY A 146 13.12 -7.05 -18.23
N SER A 147 12.69 -6.77 -17.01
CA SER A 147 13.44 -6.01 -16.00
C SER A 147 13.97 -6.87 -14.86
N LEU A 148 13.65 -8.18 -14.85
CA LEU A 148 14.10 -9.10 -13.82
C LEU A 148 15.60 -9.37 -13.94
N LYS A 149 16.29 -9.37 -12.80
CA LYS A 149 17.72 -9.72 -12.71
C LYS A 149 17.92 -10.91 -11.80
N ALA A 150 18.84 -11.83 -12.22
CA ALA A 150 19.23 -12.97 -11.41
C ALA A 150 20.03 -12.51 -10.17
N GLY A 151 20.04 -13.33 -9.11
CA GLY A 151 20.86 -13.10 -7.91
C GLY A 151 20.24 -12.18 -6.86
N ALA A 152 19.01 -11.72 -7.04
CA ALA A 152 18.33 -10.76 -6.13
C ALA A 152 17.60 -11.44 -4.95
N LEU A 153 17.93 -12.69 -4.59
CA LEU A 153 17.18 -13.49 -3.61
C LEU A 153 17.07 -12.81 -2.23
N ALA A 154 18.14 -12.19 -1.72
CA ALA A 154 18.11 -11.51 -0.43
C ALA A 154 17.12 -10.34 -0.42
N GLY A 155 17.14 -9.49 -1.46
CA GLY A 155 16.20 -8.39 -1.59
C GLY A 155 14.74 -8.86 -1.79
N MET A 156 14.54 -9.95 -2.53
CA MET A 156 13.21 -10.57 -2.69
C MET A 156 12.69 -11.15 -1.37
N ALA A 157 13.54 -11.76 -0.56
CA ALA A 157 13.16 -12.25 0.77
C ALA A 157 12.74 -11.08 1.69
N VAL A 158 13.48 -9.98 1.68
CA VAL A 158 13.12 -8.77 2.44
C VAL A 158 11.83 -8.14 1.89
N ALA A 159 11.65 -8.11 0.55
CA ALA A 159 10.40 -7.67 -0.06
C ALA A 159 9.20 -8.54 0.36
N PHE A 160 9.41 -9.85 0.55
CA PHE A 160 8.35 -10.71 1.08
C PHE A 160 7.98 -10.38 2.52
N ILE A 161 8.91 -9.89 3.35
CA ILE A 161 8.60 -9.34 4.68
C ILE A 161 7.67 -8.12 4.56
N VAL A 162 7.89 -7.24 3.57
CA VAL A 162 6.96 -6.14 3.28
C VAL A 162 5.56 -6.68 3.00
N VAL A 163 5.45 -7.71 2.14
CA VAL A 163 4.16 -8.34 1.80
C VAL A 163 3.46 -8.88 3.04
N LEU A 164 4.17 -9.59 3.92
CA LEU A 164 3.61 -10.12 5.17
C LEU A 164 3.14 -8.99 6.10
N CYS A 165 3.96 -7.97 6.29
CA CYS A 165 3.63 -6.81 7.13
C CYS A 165 2.40 -6.05 6.58
N MET A 166 2.36 -5.77 5.29
CA MET A 166 1.24 -5.05 4.66
C MET A 166 -0.04 -5.90 4.70
N SER A 167 0.03 -7.18 4.34
CA SER A 167 -1.11 -8.09 4.40
C SER A 167 -1.67 -8.23 5.81
N GLY A 168 -0.79 -8.37 6.80
CA GLY A 168 -1.18 -8.40 8.22
C GLY A 168 -1.84 -7.10 8.65
N ASN A 169 -1.28 -5.94 8.29
CA ASN A 169 -1.87 -4.65 8.57
C ASN A 169 -3.26 -4.49 7.94
N TYR A 170 -3.45 -4.91 6.69
CA TYR A 170 -4.76 -4.85 6.01
C TYR A 170 -5.83 -5.64 6.77
N VAL A 171 -5.48 -6.82 7.27
CA VAL A 171 -6.38 -7.66 8.04
C VAL A 171 -6.67 -7.04 9.42
N VAL A 172 -5.69 -6.48 10.10
CA VAL A 172 -5.88 -5.79 11.39
C VAL A 172 -6.82 -4.59 11.24
N VAL A 173 -6.57 -3.73 10.24
CA VAL A 173 -7.44 -2.57 9.95
C VAL A 173 -8.85 -3.01 9.56
N ARG A 174 -8.98 -4.07 8.78
CA ARG A 174 -10.27 -4.63 8.39
C ARG A 174 -11.02 -5.23 9.59
N HIS A 175 -10.31 -5.90 10.50
CA HIS A 175 -10.89 -6.44 11.73
C HIS A 175 -11.46 -5.33 12.62
N ARG A 176 -10.73 -4.21 12.74
CA ARG A 176 -11.10 -3.04 13.56
C ARG A 176 -11.67 -1.90 12.71
N ARG A 177 -12.53 -2.25 11.76
CA ARG A 177 -13.22 -1.27 10.89
C ARG A 177 -14.18 -0.33 11.65
N ASP A 178 -14.52 -0.68 12.88
CA ASP A 178 -15.37 0.06 13.81
C ASP A 178 -14.67 1.28 14.43
N VAL A 179 -13.31 1.30 14.44
CA VAL A 179 -12.51 2.37 15.04
C VAL A 179 -11.64 3.08 14.02
N GLY A 180 -11.18 4.29 14.36
CA GLY A 180 -10.23 5.04 13.55
C GLY A 180 -8.81 4.50 13.72
N MET A 181 -8.16 4.14 12.61
CA MET A 181 -6.77 3.64 12.63
C MET A 181 -5.72 4.70 12.20
N ALA A 182 -6.13 5.97 12.10
CA ALA A 182 -5.21 7.07 11.82
C ALA A 182 -4.08 7.22 12.87
N PRO A 183 -4.32 7.00 14.19
CA PRO A 183 -3.24 7.00 15.17
C PRO A 183 -2.17 5.93 14.92
N ALA A 184 -2.52 4.78 14.33
CA ALA A 184 -1.55 3.74 13.98
C ALA A 184 -0.60 4.21 12.84
N ILE A 185 -1.09 4.99 11.89
CA ILE A 185 -0.27 5.57 10.81
C ILE A 185 0.75 6.56 11.41
N TRP A 186 0.31 7.42 12.33
CA TRP A 186 1.21 8.34 13.03
C TRP A 186 2.30 7.60 13.82
N LEU A 187 1.90 6.59 14.60
CA LEU A 187 2.82 5.79 15.39
C LEU A 187 3.80 4.99 14.51
N ALA A 188 3.34 4.49 13.36
CA ALA A 188 4.20 3.83 12.39
C ALA A 188 5.26 4.79 11.82
N GLY A 189 4.87 6.02 11.50
CA GLY A 189 5.80 7.06 11.10
C GLY A 189 6.84 7.36 12.18
N LEU A 190 6.43 7.46 13.45
CA LEU A 190 7.34 7.68 14.57
C LEU A 190 8.34 6.53 14.71
N ILE A 191 7.86 5.29 14.73
CA ILE A 191 8.70 4.09 14.86
C ILE A 191 9.68 3.99 13.69
N SER A 192 9.20 4.12 12.45
CA SER A 192 10.07 4.01 11.25
C SER A 192 11.09 5.16 11.16
N GLY A 193 10.71 6.37 11.59
CA GLY A 193 11.62 7.52 11.67
C GLY A 193 12.74 7.30 12.70
N LEU A 194 12.41 6.77 13.88
CA LEU A 194 13.38 6.42 14.91
C LEU A 194 14.34 5.31 14.46
N VAL A 195 13.84 4.33 13.71
CA VAL A 195 14.67 3.26 13.12
C VAL A 195 15.58 3.80 12.03
N ALA A 196 15.13 4.74 11.21
CA ALA A 196 15.94 5.32 10.14
C ALA A 196 17.01 6.32 10.65
N LEU A 197 16.74 7.00 11.77
CA LEU A 197 17.59 8.08 12.30
C LEU A 197 19.07 7.73 12.45
N PRO A 198 19.48 6.54 12.96
CA PRO A 198 20.89 6.20 13.09
C PRO A 198 21.64 6.04 11.76
N PHE A 199 20.92 5.87 10.65
CA PHE A 199 21.48 5.61 9.30
C PHE A 199 21.29 6.80 8.35
N ALA A 200 20.54 7.82 8.77
CA ALA A 200 20.23 9.00 7.99
C ALA A 200 21.15 10.18 8.35
N GLU A 201 21.40 11.01 7.38
CA GLU A 201 22.07 12.31 7.54
C GLU A 201 21.07 13.46 7.23
N PRO A 202 20.15 13.79 8.17
CA PRO A 202 19.03 14.69 7.89
C PRO A 202 19.43 16.10 7.44
N ALA A 203 20.67 16.53 7.74
CA ALA A 203 21.18 17.84 7.38
C ALA A 203 21.49 17.99 5.88
N ASN A 204 21.56 16.89 5.12
CA ASN A 204 21.92 16.90 3.70
C ASN A 204 20.77 17.39 2.78
N VAL A 205 19.60 17.68 3.33
CA VAL A 205 18.44 18.15 2.55
C VAL A 205 18.58 19.59 2.13
N THR A 206 18.41 19.84 0.83
CA THR A 206 18.38 21.18 0.23
C THR A 206 16.95 21.69 0.05
N TRP A 207 16.78 23.00 -0.04
CA TRP A 207 15.46 23.63 -0.23
C TRP A 207 14.75 23.19 -1.51
N SER A 208 15.48 22.79 -2.56
CA SER A 208 14.91 22.28 -3.81
C SER A 208 14.26 20.91 -3.66
N GLN A 209 14.64 20.12 -2.66
CA GLN A 209 14.11 18.78 -2.37
C GLN A 209 12.85 18.82 -1.48
N VAL A 210 12.67 19.89 -0.69
CA VAL A 210 11.55 20.01 0.25
C VAL A 210 10.18 19.84 -0.41
N PRO A 211 9.85 20.48 -1.55
CA PRO A 211 8.55 20.28 -2.20
C PRO A 211 8.28 18.82 -2.57
N TRP A 212 9.30 18.09 -3.02
CA TRP A 212 9.18 16.68 -3.38
C TRP A 212 9.00 15.77 -2.15
N LEU A 213 9.68 16.08 -1.05
CA LEU A 213 9.50 15.40 0.23
C LEU A 213 8.08 15.62 0.78
N LEU A 214 7.53 16.84 0.65
CA LEU A 214 6.15 17.15 1.01
C LEU A 214 5.15 16.41 0.09
N ALA A 215 5.42 16.31 -1.20
CA ALA A 215 4.61 15.53 -2.11
C ALA A 215 4.65 14.03 -1.77
N LEU A 216 5.83 13.50 -1.41
CA LEU A 216 6.05 12.08 -1.09
C LEU A 216 5.38 11.68 0.23
N SER A 217 5.44 12.51 1.27
CA SER A 217 4.95 12.12 2.59
C SER A 217 3.52 12.60 2.88
N PRO A 218 3.21 13.90 3.00
CA PRO A 218 1.83 14.33 3.19
C PRO A 218 0.90 13.94 2.04
N GLY A 219 1.33 14.16 0.81
CA GLY A 219 0.53 13.91 -0.38
C GLY A 219 0.34 12.42 -0.65
N GLN A 220 1.43 11.75 -0.97
CA GLN A 220 1.40 10.36 -1.44
C GLN A 220 1.19 9.38 -0.29
N LEU A 221 2.05 9.40 0.75
CA LEU A 221 1.99 8.37 1.80
C LEU A 221 0.80 8.57 2.71
N ALA A 222 0.63 9.73 3.33
CA ALA A 222 -0.46 9.97 4.27
C ALA A 222 -1.83 9.91 3.57
N GLY A 223 -1.97 10.59 2.42
CA GLY A 223 -3.19 10.57 1.62
C GLY A 223 -3.56 9.17 1.16
N GLY A 224 -2.61 8.43 0.61
CA GLY A 224 -2.80 7.05 0.17
C GLY A 224 -3.20 6.12 1.31
N LEU A 225 -2.53 6.19 2.47
CA LEU A 225 -2.86 5.37 3.63
C LEU A 225 -4.26 5.67 4.19
N LEU A 226 -4.66 6.94 4.26
CA LEU A 226 -5.99 7.31 4.72
C LEU A 226 -7.08 6.79 3.78
N LEU A 227 -6.89 6.90 2.47
CA LEU A 227 -7.80 6.33 1.47
C LEU A 227 -7.85 4.80 1.61
N TYR A 228 -6.70 4.15 1.78
CA TYR A 228 -6.64 2.70 1.91
C TYR A 228 -7.34 2.19 3.18
N VAL A 229 -7.12 2.84 4.32
CA VAL A 229 -7.86 2.56 5.57
C VAL A 229 -9.36 2.76 5.39
N ALA A 230 -9.78 3.82 4.70
CA ALA A 230 -11.19 4.06 4.40
C ALA A 230 -11.80 2.98 3.49
N SER A 231 -11.02 2.45 2.56
CA SER A 231 -11.38 1.30 1.72
C SER A 231 -11.60 0.04 2.55
N LEU A 232 -10.63 -0.33 3.40
CA LEU A 232 -10.66 -1.55 4.24
C LEU A 232 -11.85 -1.58 5.21
N LYS A 233 -12.41 -0.43 5.57
CA LYS A 233 -13.66 -0.36 6.35
C LYS A 233 -14.89 -0.81 5.55
N ARG A 234 -14.83 -0.78 4.21
CA ARG A 234 -16.00 -0.93 3.32
C ARG A 234 -15.98 -2.19 2.46
N ILE A 235 -14.78 -2.64 2.06
CA ILE A 235 -14.62 -3.83 1.22
C ILE A 235 -13.72 -4.87 1.89
N PRO A 236 -13.81 -6.16 1.49
CA PRO A 236 -12.93 -7.23 1.97
C PRO A 236 -11.45 -6.90 1.76
N ALA A 237 -10.60 -7.33 2.70
CA ALA A 237 -9.17 -7.06 2.66
C ALA A 237 -8.50 -7.61 1.39
N ALA A 238 -8.88 -8.82 0.97
CA ALA A 238 -8.39 -9.45 -0.26
C ALA A 238 -8.70 -8.62 -1.53
N ARG A 239 -9.92 -8.02 -1.61
CA ARG A 239 -10.30 -7.16 -2.72
C ARG A 239 -9.52 -5.85 -2.70
N ALA A 240 -9.35 -5.23 -1.54
CA ALA A 240 -8.55 -4.01 -1.41
C ALA A 240 -7.09 -4.26 -1.84
N ALA A 241 -6.51 -5.41 -1.44
CA ALA A 241 -5.15 -5.79 -1.83
C ALA A 241 -5.02 -6.06 -3.34
N LEU A 242 -6.02 -6.69 -3.98
CA LEU A 242 -6.04 -6.87 -5.44
C LEU A 242 -6.09 -5.51 -6.18
N LEU A 243 -6.96 -4.59 -5.73
CA LEU A 243 -7.02 -3.25 -6.31
C LEU A 243 -5.73 -2.45 -6.07
N GLY A 244 -5.03 -2.72 -4.98
CA GLY A 244 -3.71 -2.16 -4.71
C GLY A 244 -2.67 -2.47 -5.78
N LEU A 245 -2.78 -3.62 -6.49
CA LEU A 245 -1.86 -3.95 -7.59
C LEU A 245 -1.91 -2.93 -8.75
N LEU A 246 -2.98 -2.12 -8.84
CA LEU A 246 -3.06 -1.06 -9.83
C LEU A 246 -1.93 -0.03 -9.68
N GLU A 247 -1.40 0.16 -8.47
CA GLU A 247 -0.26 1.08 -8.26
C GLU A 247 0.96 0.66 -9.07
N LEU A 248 1.18 -0.65 -9.23
CA LEU A 248 2.34 -1.20 -9.96
C LEU A 248 2.22 -0.99 -11.46
N VAL A 249 1.01 -0.90 -11.97
CA VAL A 249 0.71 -0.61 -13.39
C VAL A 249 0.74 0.88 -13.66
N LEU A 250 0.18 1.68 -12.75
CA LEU A 250 0.11 3.13 -12.91
C LEU A 250 1.48 3.80 -12.76
N GLY A 251 2.43 3.19 -12.01
CA GLY A 251 3.78 3.73 -11.86
C GLY A 251 4.49 4.01 -13.18
N PRO A 252 4.67 3.02 -14.08
CA PRO A 252 5.21 3.23 -15.42
C PRO A 252 4.44 4.25 -16.25
N VAL A 253 3.12 4.35 -16.10
CA VAL A 253 2.30 5.35 -16.81
C VAL A 253 2.68 6.77 -16.39
N TRP A 254 2.88 7.01 -15.09
CA TRP A 254 3.34 8.32 -14.60
C TRP A 254 4.74 8.67 -15.13
N VAL A 255 5.68 7.71 -15.13
CA VAL A 255 7.03 7.92 -15.69
C VAL A 255 6.93 8.31 -17.17
N TRP A 256 6.07 7.64 -17.95
CA TRP A 256 5.83 8.00 -19.34
C TRP A 256 5.28 9.41 -19.50
N LEU A 257 4.30 9.78 -18.71
CA LEU A 257 3.65 11.10 -18.81
C LEU A 257 4.56 12.26 -18.36
N PHE A 258 5.40 12.05 -17.35
CA PHE A 258 6.20 13.11 -16.76
C PHE A 258 7.66 13.16 -17.22
N ASP A 259 8.22 12.01 -17.61
CA ASP A 259 9.62 11.88 -18.01
C ASP A 259 9.76 11.53 -19.51
N GLY A 260 8.64 11.27 -20.22
CA GLY A 260 8.62 10.92 -21.64
C GLY A 260 9.13 9.50 -21.95
N GLU A 261 9.50 8.72 -20.97
CA GLU A 261 9.98 7.34 -21.12
C GLU A 261 8.81 6.39 -21.37
N ARG A 262 8.58 6.02 -22.63
CA ARG A 262 7.51 5.07 -22.98
C ARG A 262 7.81 3.69 -22.35
N PRO A 263 6.85 3.09 -21.61
CA PRO A 263 6.97 1.71 -21.14
C PRO A 263 7.13 0.75 -22.32
N ASP A 264 7.86 -0.35 -22.14
CA ASP A 264 7.97 -1.39 -23.14
C ASP A 264 6.60 -2.11 -23.37
N ASP A 265 6.49 -2.84 -24.47
CA ASP A 265 5.23 -3.47 -24.86
C ASP A 265 4.80 -4.58 -23.87
N LEU A 266 5.74 -5.24 -23.19
CA LEU A 266 5.43 -6.23 -22.16
C LEU A 266 4.86 -5.54 -20.90
N THR A 267 5.40 -4.39 -20.51
CA THR A 267 4.86 -3.57 -19.42
C THR A 267 3.43 -3.12 -19.71
N LEU A 268 3.15 -2.67 -20.94
CA LEU A 268 1.80 -2.27 -21.36
C LEU A 268 0.83 -3.47 -21.38
N LEU A 269 1.25 -4.60 -21.98
CA LEU A 269 0.43 -5.83 -22.03
C LEU A 269 0.10 -6.32 -20.62
N GLY A 270 1.10 -6.46 -19.77
CA GLY A 270 0.91 -6.89 -18.38
C GLY A 270 -0.01 -5.93 -17.61
N GLY A 271 0.14 -4.64 -17.82
CA GLY A 271 -0.71 -3.61 -17.24
C GLY A 271 -2.18 -3.75 -17.61
N VAL A 272 -2.49 -3.98 -18.89
CA VAL A 272 -3.87 -4.23 -19.37
C VAL A 272 -4.46 -5.46 -18.70
N ILE A 273 -3.69 -6.54 -18.55
CA ILE A 273 -4.13 -7.77 -17.87
C ILE A 273 -4.46 -7.49 -16.40
N VAL A 274 -3.62 -6.76 -15.68
CA VAL A 274 -3.85 -6.42 -14.26
C VAL A 274 -5.11 -5.57 -14.09
N ILE A 275 -5.29 -4.53 -14.92
CA ILE A 275 -6.47 -3.66 -14.90
C ILE A 275 -7.73 -4.48 -15.23
N GLY A 276 -7.67 -5.34 -16.26
CA GLY A 276 -8.77 -6.22 -16.64
C GLY A 276 -9.18 -7.18 -15.53
N ALA A 277 -8.21 -7.79 -14.84
CA ALA A 277 -8.45 -8.68 -13.71
C ALA A 277 -9.10 -7.95 -12.53
N ALA A 278 -8.62 -6.75 -12.20
CA ALA A 278 -9.19 -5.92 -11.14
C ALA A 278 -10.63 -5.50 -11.46
N ALA A 279 -10.90 -5.06 -12.68
CA ALA A 279 -12.25 -4.69 -13.15
C ALA A 279 -13.20 -5.90 -13.16
N ALA A 280 -12.75 -7.07 -13.65
CA ALA A 280 -13.51 -8.30 -13.65
C ALA A 280 -13.89 -8.74 -12.22
N ASN A 281 -12.97 -8.64 -11.27
CA ASN A 281 -13.25 -8.94 -9.86
C ASN A 281 -14.39 -8.08 -9.31
N VAL A 282 -14.30 -6.76 -9.51
CA VAL A 282 -15.32 -5.80 -9.04
C VAL A 282 -16.69 -6.11 -9.68
N TRP A 283 -16.71 -6.39 -10.97
CA TRP A 283 -17.93 -6.68 -11.71
C TRP A 283 -18.59 -8.01 -11.29
N LEU A 284 -17.81 -9.08 -11.14
CA LEU A 284 -18.31 -10.39 -10.69
C LEU A 284 -18.90 -10.33 -9.28
N ASP A 285 -18.28 -9.55 -8.38
CA ASP A 285 -18.80 -9.34 -7.04
C ASP A 285 -20.08 -8.50 -7.03
N SER A 286 -20.20 -7.50 -7.91
CA SER A 286 -21.42 -6.68 -7.99
C SER A 286 -22.63 -7.48 -8.44
N ARG A 287 -22.45 -8.41 -9.40
CA ARG A 287 -23.53 -9.29 -9.86
C ARG A 287 -24.04 -10.25 -8.78
N ARG A 288 -23.16 -10.70 -7.88
CA ARG A 288 -23.56 -11.58 -6.76
C ARG A 288 -24.29 -10.85 -5.64
N ALA A 289 -24.09 -9.55 -5.53
CA ALA A 289 -24.81 -8.74 -4.54
C ALA A 289 -26.25 -8.41 -4.99
N THR A 290 -26.58 -8.60 -6.26
CA THR A 290 -27.91 -8.31 -6.87
C THR A 290 -28.73 -9.57 -7.13
N GLY A 291 -28.22 -10.76 -7.06
CA GLY A 291 -28.90 -12.04 -7.19
C GLY A 291 -28.94 -12.80 -5.85
#